data_6611c837289947abc7198ecda8d7f39f
#
_entry.id   6611c837289947abc7198ecda8d7f39f
#
_cell.length_a   1.000
_cell.length_b   1.000
_cell.length_c   1.000
_cell.angle_alpha   90.00
_cell.angle_beta   90.00
_cell.angle_gamma   90.00
#
_symmetry.space_group_name_H-M   'P 1'
#
loop_
_entity.id
_entity.type
_entity.pdbx_description
1 polymer ?
#
loop_
_entity_poly.entity_id
_entity_poly.type
_entity_poly.pdbx_seq_one_letter_code
_entity_poly.pdbx_strand_id
1 'polypeptide(L)'
;MACIFCQIAQGALPASMVHEDDQCQAFMDIHPLGRGHVLVVPRQHIVQSTDTDPAMTAHLFAVAHRILAAQRELGWGLDGTHLLLNDGRAANQTVPHMHVHVIPRERGDALRSIGRLALHVTKVFGPATRRAELDRQADLLRQCLQNSTSVEAVAAQV
;
A
#
# COMPACT_ATOMS: atom_id res chain seq x y z
N MET A 1 7.22 14.57 16.89
CA MET A 1 5.85 14.39 16.34
C MET A 1 5.53 12.91 16.35
N ALA A 2 4.31 12.53 16.75
CA ALA A 2 3.89 11.12 16.68
C ALA A 2 3.81 10.66 15.22
N CYS A 3 4.30 9.47 14.92
CA CYS A 3 4.28 8.89 13.59
C CYS A 3 2.84 8.68 13.11
N ILE A 4 2.51 9.17 11.91
CA ILE A 4 1.14 9.08 11.34
C ILE A 4 0.71 7.61 11.15
N PHE A 5 1.62 6.71 10.73
CA PHE A 5 1.29 5.30 10.54
C PHE A 5 1.08 4.57 11.87
N CYS A 6 1.83 4.94 12.92
CA CYS A 6 1.55 4.44 14.27
C CYS A 6 0.17 4.89 14.78
N GLN A 7 -0.25 6.12 14.48
CA GLN A 7 -1.57 6.62 14.85
C GLN A 7 -2.69 5.87 14.10
N ILE A 8 -2.47 5.53 12.82
CA ILE A 8 -3.40 4.69 12.07
C ILE A 8 -3.45 3.28 12.68
N ALA A 9 -2.29 2.67 13.00
CA ALA A 9 -2.22 1.35 13.60
C ALA A 9 -2.92 1.25 14.97
N GLN A 10 -2.98 2.36 15.68
CA GLN A 10 -3.67 2.48 16.99
C GLN A 10 -5.14 2.91 16.85
N GLY A 11 -5.65 3.12 15.64
CA GLY A 11 -7.00 3.61 15.40
C GLY A 11 -7.23 5.09 15.75
N ALA A 12 -6.17 5.84 16.07
CA ALA A 12 -6.25 7.26 16.39
C ALA A 12 -6.47 8.16 15.15
N LEU A 13 -6.09 7.68 13.97
CA LEU A 13 -6.37 8.34 12.69
C LEU A 13 -7.12 7.40 11.75
N PRO A 14 -8.11 7.90 11.01
CA PRO A 14 -8.85 7.10 10.05
C PRO A 14 -8.01 6.77 8.83
N ALA A 15 -8.13 5.53 8.32
CA ALA A 15 -7.55 5.08 7.06
C ALA A 15 -8.56 4.21 6.29
N SER A 16 -8.47 4.20 4.96
CA SER A 16 -9.25 3.30 4.12
C SER A 16 -8.52 1.95 4.06
N MET A 17 -8.85 1.08 5.04
CA MET A 17 -8.14 -0.19 5.27
C MET A 17 -8.43 -1.20 4.17
N VAL A 18 -7.40 -1.90 3.72
CA VAL A 18 -7.43 -2.96 2.71
C VAL A 18 -7.17 -4.34 3.34
N HIS A 19 -6.21 -4.42 4.24
CA HIS A 19 -5.81 -5.65 4.93
C HIS A 19 -5.23 -5.31 6.30
N GLU A 20 -5.41 -6.21 7.25
CA GLU A 20 -4.71 -6.18 8.54
C GLU A 20 -4.50 -7.60 9.06
N ASP A 21 -3.34 -7.80 9.71
CA ASP A 21 -2.98 -8.98 10.48
C ASP A 21 -2.20 -8.59 11.74
N ASP A 22 -1.63 -9.55 12.44
CA ASP A 22 -0.90 -9.31 13.69
C ASP A 22 0.41 -8.54 13.49
N GLN A 23 0.99 -8.56 12.29
CA GLN A 23 2.30 -7.99 12.00
C GLN A 23 2.21 -6.69 11.20
N CYS A 24 1.25 -6.58 10.28
CA CYS A 24 1.14 -5.45 9.38
C CYS A 24 -0.30 -5.00 9.14
N GLN A 25 -0.41 -3.87 8.48
CA GLN A 25 -1.67 -3.36 7.93
C GLN A 25 -1.44 -2.75 6.57
N ALA A 26 -2.48 -2.74 5.73
CA ALA A 26 -2.45 -2.11 4.43
C ALA A 26 -3.66 -1.19 4.25
N PHE A 27 -3.43 0.00 3.72
CA PHE A 27 -4.45 1.02 3.50
C PHE A 27 -4.18 1.85 2.25
N MET A 28 -5.22 2.49 1.73
CA MET A 28 -5.11 3.34 0.56
C MET A 28 -4.26 4.57 0.86
N ASP A 29 -3.37 4.93 -0.07
CA ASP A 29 -2.65 6.22 -0.01
C ASP A 29 -3.63 7.36 -0.28
N ILE A 30 -3.60 8.41 0.57
CA ILE A 30 -4.45 9.60 0.41
C ILE A 30 -3.97 10.53 -0.71
N HIS A 31 -2.72 10.39 -1.15
CA HIS A 31 -2.12 11.10 -2.28
C HIS A 31 -1.68 10.11 -3.38
N PRO A 32 -2.61 9.32 -3.96
CA PRO A 32 -2.25 8.18 -4.78
C PRO A 32 -1.56 8.59 -6.07
N LEU A 33 -0.51 7.86 -6.46
CA LEU A 33 0.15 8.01 -7.76
C LEU A 33 -0.68 7.41 -8.91
N GLY A 34 -1.56 6.47 -8.59
CA GLY A 34 -2.49 5.84 -9.51
C GLY A 34 -3.72 5.30 -8.77
N ARG A 35 -4.72 4.82 -9.52
CA ARG A 35 -5.87 4.13 -8.95
C ARG A 35 -5.41 2.88 -8.22
N GLY A 36 -5.95 2.64 -7.02
CA GLY A 36 -5.58 1.46 -6.26
C GLY A 36 -4.23 1.52 -5.55
N HIS A 37 -3.58 2.69 -5.44
CA HIS A 37 -2.31 2.82 -4.71
C HIS A 37 -2.50 2.49 -3.23
N VAL A 38 -1.85 1.42 -2.78
CA VAL A 38 -1.90 0.90 -1.40
C VAL A 38 -0.52 1.02 -0.75
N LEU A 39 -0.51 1.30 0.54
CA LEU A 39 0.66 1.23 1.41
C LEU A 39 0.53 0.00 2.31
N VAL A 40 1.58 -0.81 2.40
CA VAL A 40 1.69 -1.93 3.34
C VAL A 40 2.73 -1.55 4.38
N VAL A 41 2.34 -1.49 5.64
CA VAL A 41 3.18 -0.99 6.74
C VAL A 41 3.21 -1.96 7.92
N PRO A 42 4.33 -2.15 8.61
CA PRO A 42 4.37 -2.93 9.84
C PRO A 42 3.58 -2.21 10.95
N ARG A 43 2.94 -2.96 11.85
CA ARG A 43 2.30 -2.36 13.05
C ARG A 43 3.32 -1.77 14.00
N GLN A 44 4.49 -2.43 14.11
CA GLN A 44 5.62 -1.94 14.87
C GLN A 44 6.25 -0.74 14.18
N HIS A 45 6.66 0.26 14.94
CA HIS A 45 7.41 1.40 14.40
C HIS A 45 8.83 0.98 14.02
N ILE A 46 9.06 0.77 12.75
CA ILE A 46 10.34 0.44 12.14
C ILE A 46 10.65 1.53 11.12
N VAL A 47 11.84 2.14 11.16
CA VAL A 47 12.17 3.25 10.26
C VAL A 47 12.75 2.73 8.95
N GLN A 48 13.76 1.86 9.02
CA GLN A 48 14.44 1.29 7.86
C GLN A 48 14.33 -0.24 7.85
N SER A 49 14.44 -0.85 6.67
CA SER A 49 14.32 -2.31 6.53
C SER A 49 15.42 -3.09 7.26
N THR A 50 16.56 -2.45 7.49
CA THR A 50 17.68 -3.02 8.26
C THR A 50 17.49 -2.95 9.78
N ASP A 51 16.47 -2.22 10.25
CA ASP A 51 16.17 -2.07 11.68
C ASP A 51 15.27 -3.20 12.23
N THR A 52 15.00 -4.22 11.42
CA THR A 52 14.12 -5.35 11.77
C THR A 52 14.63 -6.66 11.20
N ASP A 53 13.99 -7.76 11.62
CA ASP A 53 14.25 -9.08 11.06
C ASP A 53 13.88 -9.11 9.57
N PRO A 54 14.70 -9.70 8.68
CA PRO A 54 14.37 -9.91 7.27
C PRO A 54 13.01 -10.59 7.03
N ALA A 55 12.53 -11.41 7.97
CA ALA A 55 11.22 -12.03 7.92
C ALA A 55 10.07 -11.00 7.88
N MET A 56 10.21 -9.88 8.59
CA MET A 56 9.23 -8.78 8.53
C MET A 56 9.17 -8.17 7.13
N THR A 57 10.31 -7.89 6.52
CA THR A 57 10.37 -7.38 5.14
C THR A 57 9.73 -8.37 4.17
N ALA A 58 10.05 -9.65 4.29
CA ALA A 58 9.46 -10.72 3.47
C ALA A 58 7.93 -10.79 3.64
N HIS A 59 7.42 -10.65 4.89
CA HIS A 59 6.00 -10.64 5.18
C HIS A 59 5.28 -9.46 4.49
N LEU A 60 5.84 -8.24 4.58
CA LEU A 60 5.25 -7.08 3.90
C LEU A 60 5.18 -7.27 2.39
N PHE A 61 6.22 -7.83 1.77
CA PHE A 61 6.20 -8.12 0.33
C PHE A 61 5.25 -9.26 -0.04
N ALA A 62 5.05 -10.26 0.82
CA ALA A 62 4.04 -11.30 0.62
C ALA A 62 2.62 -10.72 0.63
N VAL A 63 2.32 -9.82 1.59
CA VAL A 63 1.03 -9.10 1.63
C VAL A 63 0.89 -8.17 0.41
N ALA A 64 1.95 -7.44 0.02
CA ALA A 64 1.95 -6.60 -1.17
C ALA A 64 1.68 -7.42 -2.44
N HIS A 65 2.23 -8.63 -2.56
CA HIS A 65 1.97 -9.55 -3.67
C HIS A 65 0.48 -9.96 -3.75
N ARG A 66 -0.13 -10.30 -2.61
CA ARG A 66 -1.57 -10.63 -2.56
C ARG A 66 -2.45 -9.47 -2.99
N ILE A 67 -2.12 -8.24 -2.53
CA ILE A 67 -2.82 -7.01 -2.93
C ILE A 67 -2.66 -6.77 -4.44
N LEU A 68 -1.46 -6.95 -4.99
CA LEU A 68 -1.20 -6.83 -6.42
C LEU A 68 -2.05 -7.83 -7.23
N ALA A 69 -2.18 -9.08 -6.76
CA ALA A 69 -3.03 -10.08 -7.40
C ALA A 69 -4.49 -9.64 -7.42
N ALA A 70 -5.02 -9.18 -6.27
CA ALA A 70 -6.37 -8.64 -6.16
C ALA A 70 -6.60 -7.40 -7.06
N GLN A 71 -5.61 -6.51 -7.18
CA GLN A 71 -5.67 -5.38 -8.10
C GLN A 71 -5.84 -5.84 -9.56
N ARG A 72 -5.09 -6.88 -9.98
CA ARG A 72 -5.21 -7.45 -11.34
C ARG A 72 -6.55 -8.11 -11.60
N GLU A 73 -7.11 -8.82 -10.62
CA GLU A 73 -8.47 -9.38 -10.71
C GLU A 73 -9.52 -8.29 -10.90
N LEU A 74 -9.32 -7.11 -10.28
CA LEU A 74 -10.16 -5.93 -10.47
C LEU A 74 -9.88 -5.15 -11.77
N GLY A 75 -8.95 -5.64 -12.60
CA GLY A 75 -8.56 -4.98 -13.84
C GLY A 75 -7.63 -3.76 -13.64
N TRP A 76 -7.01 -3.63 -12.46
CA TRP A 76 -6.08 -2.52 -12.17
C TRP A 76 -4.63 -2.95 -12.37
N GLY A 77 -3.84 -2.14 -13.06
CA GLY A 77 -2.43 -2.41 -13.26
C GLY A 77 -2.14 -3.63 -14.16
N LEU A 78 -3.01 -3.94 -15.11
CA LEU A 78 -2.81 -5.05 -16.05
C LEU A 78 -1.54 -4.86 -16.89
N ASP A 79 -1.17 -3.61 -17.19
CA ASP A 79 0.05 -3.28 -17.94
C ASP A 79 1.31 -3.27 -17.07
N GLY A 80 1.16 -3.21 -15.73
CA GLY A 80 2.28 -3.23 -14.79
C GLY A 80 1.91 -2.71 -13.41
N THR A 81 2.79 -2.97 -12.44
CA THR A 81 2.67 -2.47 -11.07
C THR A 81 4.06 -2.16 -10.53
N HIS A 82 4.21 -1.02 -9.85
CA HIS A 82 5.41 -0.76 -9.06
C HIS A 82 5.22 -1.27 -7.64
N LEU A 83 6.14 -2.12 -7.18
CA LEU A 83 6.35 -2.44 -5.77
C LEU A 83 7.59 -1.68 -5.33
N LEU A 84 7.44 -0.70 -4.43
CA LEU A 84 8.54 0.18 -4.02
C LEU A 84 8.66 0.20 -2.50
N LEU A 85 9.87 0.07 -2.00
CA LEU A 85 10.28 0.37 -0.64
C LEU A 85 11.28 1.52 -0.70
N ASN A 86 10.88 2.70 -0.23
CA ASN A 86 11.78 3.84 -0.10
C ASN A 86 12.47 3.75 1.27
N ASP A 87 13.74 3.34 1.29
CA ASP A 87 14.50 3.11 2.51
C ASP A 87 15.47 4.27 2.75
N GLY A 88 15.10 5.16 3.67
CA GLY A 88 15.87 6.34 4.02
C GLY A 88 15.52 7.61 3.22
N ARG A 89 15.94 8.75 3.77
CA ARG A 89 15.57 10.08 3.26
C ARG A 89 16.06 10.36 1.83
N ALA A 90 17.24 9.87 1.48
CA ALA A 90 17.79 10.02 0.13
C ALA A 90 17.00 9.22 -0.93
N ALA A 91 16.28 8.18 -0.51
CA ALA A 91 15.36 7.41 -1.34
C ALA A 91 13.92 7.96 -1.31
N ASN A 92 13.72 9.20 -0.84
CA ASN A 92 12.41 9.85 -0.72
C ASN A 92 11.44 9.18 0.28
N GLN A 93 11.95 8.56 1.33
CA GLN A 93 11.11 8.15 2.45
C GLN A 93 10.55 9.38 3.15
N THR A 94 9.29 9.71 2.89
CA THR A 94 8.64 10.93 3.42
C THR A 94 8.16 10.76 4.86
N VAL A 95 7.72 9.55 5.22
CA VAL A 95 7.34 9.17 6.59
C VAL A 95 8.43 8.25 7.14
N PRO A 96 9.04 8.56 8.30
CA PRO A 96 10.06 7.72 8.93
C PRO A 96 9.39 6.50 9.62
N HIS A 97 8.80 5.66 8.82
CA HIS A 97 8.16 4.39 9.14
C HIS A 97 8.19 3.56 7.86
N MET A 98 8.78 2.37 7.91
CA MET A 98 8.92 1.49 6.77
C MET A 98 7.58 1.20 6.11
N HIS A 99 7.50 1.30 4.79
CA HIS A 99 6.28 1.03 4.04
C HIS A 99 6.58 0.61 2.61
N VAL A 100 5.82 -0.37 2.14
CA VAL A 100 5.87 -0.85 0.75
C VAL A 100 4.70 -0.24 -0.01
N HIS A 101 4.99 0.43 -1.12
CA HIS A 101 3.99 0.93 -2.05
C HIS A 101 3.61 -0.16 -3.06
N VAL A 102 2.31 -0.33 -3.29
CA VAL A 102 1.74 -1.15 -4.37
C VAL A 102 0.98 -0.22 -5.31
N ILE A 103 1.57 0.07 -6.48
CA ILE A 103 1.08 1.12 -7.37
C ILE A 103 0.73 0.53 -8.74
N PRO A 104 -0.55 0.26 -9.02
CA PRO A 104 -0.99 -0.14 -10.35
C PRO A 104 -0.66 0.93 -11.39
N ARG A 105 -0.21 0.49 -12.57
CA ARG A 105 0.17 1.36 -13.68
C ARG A 105 -0.67 1.04 -14.91
N GLU A 106 -0.99 2.09 -15.68
CA GLU A 106 -1.75 1.99 -16.92
C GLU A 106 -0.94 2.57 -18.07
N ARG A 107 -1.14 2.06 -19.28
CA ARG A 107 -0.49 2.63 -20.48
C ARG A 107 -0.83 4.10 -20.64
N GLY A 108 0.19 4.92 -20.88
CA GLY A 108 0.03 6.36 -21.08
C GLY A 108 -0.08 7.18 -19.79
N ASP A 109 -0.04 6.57 -18.62
CA ASP A 109 -0.09 7.29 -17.35
C ASP A 109 1.26 7.90 -16.93
N ALA A 110 2.33 7.64 -17.69
CA ALA A 110 3.71 8.04 -17.36
C ALA A 110 3.83 9.54 -17.07
N LEU A 111 3.30 10.41 -17.93
CA LEU A 111 3.36 11.87 -17.73
C LEU A 111 2.59 12.31 -16.48
N ARG A 112 1.43 11.72 -16.24
CA ARG A 112 0.60 12.00 -15.05
C ARG A 112 1.29 11.51 -13.78
N SER A 113 1.91 10.34 -13.83
CA SER A 113 2.64 9.75 -12.70
C SER A 113 3.95 10.48 -12.40
N ILE A 114 4.69 10.92 -13.43
CA ILE A 114 5.90 11.73 -13.26
C ILE A 114 5.54 13.07 -12.61
N GLY A 115 4.47 13.73 -13.04
CA GLY A 115 3.97 14.95 -12.41
C GLY A 115 3.60 14.75 -10.93
N ARG A 116 2.91 13.67 -10.61
CA ARG A 116 2.54 13.31 -9.23
C ARG A 116 3.76 12.91 -8.39
N LEU A 117 4.70 12.16 -8.97
CA LEU A 117 5.95 11.79 -8.30
C LEU A 117 6.81 13.04 -8.01
N ALA A 118 6.90 13.98 -8.96
CA ALA A 118 7.59 15.25 -8.75
C ALA A 118 6.95 16.05 -7.60
N LEU A 119 5.63 16.10 -7.52
CA LEU A 119 4.90 16.72 -6.40
C LEU A 119 5.17 16.00 -5.07
N HIS A 120 5.26 14.68 -5.07
CA HIS A 120 5.64 13.89 -3.88
C HIS A 120 7.06 14.21 -3.40
N VAL A 121 8.03 14.27 -4.33
CA VAL A 121 9.43 14.57 -4.03
C VAL A 121 9.59 16.01 -3.52
N THR A 122 8.84 16.97 -4.07
CA THR A 122 8.89 18.38 -3.64
C THR A 122 8.07 18.65 -2.38
N LYS A 123 7.40 17.63 -1.80
CA LYS A 123 6.45 17.76 -0.67
C LYS A 123 5.27 18.71 -0.94
N VAL A 124 5.06 19.09 -2.18
CA VAL A 124 3.87 19.81 -2.64
C VAL A 124 2.84 18.75 -3.01
N PHE A 125 2.21 18.15 -2.00
CA PHE A 125 1.16 17.17 -2.22
C PHE A 125 -0.01 17.83 -2.94
N GLY A 126 -0.46 17.21 -4.04
CA GLY A 126 -1.72 17.58 -4.67
C GLY A 126 -2.91 17.40 -3.71
N PRO A 127 -4.12 17.81 -4.09
CA PRO A 127 -5.30 17.61 -3.26
C PRO A 127 -5.46 16.13 -2.91
N ALA A 128 -5.72 15.85 -1.63
CA ALA A 128 -6.02 14.49 -1.18
C ALA A 128 -7.24 13.93 -1.92
N THR A 129 -7.17 12.66 -2.26
CA THR A 129 -8.33 11.97 -2.86
C THR A 129 -9.48 11.92 -1.84
N ARG A 130 -10.71 12.11 -2.32
CA ARG A 130 -11.89 12.07 -1.44
C ARG A 130 -11.96 10.74 -0.70
N ARG A 131 -12.16 10.78 0.60
CA ARG A 131 -12.24 9.60 1.46
C ARG A 131 -13.21 8.53 0.92
N ALA A 132 -14.41 8.94 0.52
CA ALA A 132 -15.40 8.01 -0.03
C ALA A 132 -14.94 7.24 -1.28
N GLU A 133 -14.05 7.82 -2.09
CA GLU A 133 -13.46 7.12 -3.24
C GLU A 133 -12.42 6.10 -2.78
N LEU A 134 -11.59 6.46 -1.80
CA LEU A 134 -10.59 5.55 -1.23
C LEU A 134 -11.28 4.38 -0.51
N ASP A 135 -12.35 4.64 0.23
CA ASP A 135 -13.12 3.60 0.93
C ASP A 135 -13.73 2.61 -0.06
N ARG A 136 -14.33 3.10 -1.17
CA ARG A 136 -14.83 2.20 -2.23
C ARG A 136 -13.74 1.31 -2.82
N GLN A 137 -12.58 1.88 -3.11
CA GLN A 137 -11.46 1.09 -3.65
C GLN A 137 -10.95 0.08 -2.63
N ALA A 138 -10.86 0.45 -1.37
CA ALA A 138 -10.48 -0.44 -0.28
C ALA A 138 -11.48 -1.59 -0.10
N ASP A 139 -12.79 -1.30 -0.18
CA ASP A 139 -13.84 -2.32 -0.07
C ASP A 139 -13.75 -3.37 -1.19
N LEU A 140 -13.53 -2.94 -2.42
CA LEU A 140 -13.33 -3.84 -3.57
C LEU A 140 -12.11 -4.75 -3.36
N LEU A 141 -10.98 -4.18 -2.91
CA LEU A 141 -9.77 -4.95 -2.65
C LEU A 141 -9.98 -5.95 -1.49
N ARG A 142 -10.62 -5.55 -0.40
CA ARG A 142 -10.93 -6.45 0.72
C ARG A 142 -11.78 -7.65 0.29
N GLN A 143 -12.83 -7.41 -0.47
CA GLN A 143 -13.70 -8.47 -0.99
C GLN A 143 -12.91 -9.45 -1.87
N CYS A 144 -12.06 -8.93 -2.76
CA CYS A 144 -11.23 -9.77 -3.62
C CYS A 144 -10.24 -10.62 -2.82
N LEU A 145 -9.55 -10.03 -1.84
CA LEU A 145 -8.61 -10.73 -0.95
C LEU A 145 -9.29 -11.84 -0.12
N GLN A 146 -10.50 -11.60 0.38
CA GLN A 146 -11.27 -12.59 1.13
C GLN A 146 -11.67 -13.80 0.27
N ASN A 147 -12.10 -13.54 -0.96
CA ASN A 147 -12.49 -14.57 -1.90
C ASN A 147 -11.30 -15.46 -2.29
N SER A 148 -10.14 -14.87 -2.57
CA SER A 148 -8.91 -15.60 -2.92
C SER A 148 -8.43 -16.49 -1.78
N THR A 149 -8.47 -16.03 -0.53
CA THR A 149 -8.10 -16.84 0.65
C THR A 149 -9.04 -18.04 0.83
N SER A 150 -10.33 -17.89 0.55
CA SER A 150 -11.31 -18.96 0.66
C SER A 150 -11.07 -20.05 -0.38
N VAL A 151 -10.68 -19.70 -1.60
CA VAL A 151 -10.36 -20.66 -2.68
C VAL A 151 -9.08 -21.44 -2.36
N GLU A 152 -8.03 -20.77 -1.88
CA GLU A 152 -6.78 -21.43 -1.47
C GLU A 152 -7.00 -22.40 -0.30
N ALA A 153 -7.82 -22.04 0.69
CA ALA A 153 -8.14 -22.89 1.82
C ALA A 153 -8.90 -24.19 1.39
N VAL A 154 -9.78 -24.09 0.41
CA VAL A 154 -10.50 -25.26 -0.14
C VAL A 154 -9.55 -26.13 -0.96
N ALA A 155 -8.66 -25.53 -1.77
CA ALA A 155 -7.69 -26.28 -2.59
C ALA A 155 -6.63 -27.02 -1.75
N ALA A 156 -6.30 -26.54 -0.56
CA ALA A 156 -5.34 -27.18 0.35
C ALA A 156 -5.92 -28.39 1.12
N GLN A 157 -7.24 -28.66 1.01
CA GLN A 157 -7.93 -29.74 1.68
C GLN A 157 -8.25 -30.92 0.74
N VAL A 158 -7.86 -30.85 -0.53
CA VAL A 158 -8.02 -31.88 -1.56
C VAL A 158 -6.67 -32.51 -1.88
#